data_b1d5828bd96b1751f51039ab5defb581
#
_entry.id   b1d5828bd96b1751f51039ab5defb581
#
_cell.length_a   1.000
_cell.length_b   1.000
_cell.length_c   1.000
_cell.angle_alpha   90.00
_cell.angle_beta   90.00
_cell.angle_gamma   90.00
#
_symmetry.space_group_name_H-M   'P 1'
#
loop_
_entity.id
_entity.type
_entity.pdbx_description
1 polymer ?
#
loop_
_entity_poly.entity_id
_entity_poly.type
_entity_poly.pdbx_seq_one_letter_code
_entity_poly.pdbx_strand_id
1 'polypeptide(L)'
;MKSNYKQLGQFIRQVDVRNTEGKEENLLGVSVQKTFIPSIANTVGTDFTKYKVVHRGQFTYIPDTSRRGDKIGIALLTDYDEGLVSNVYTTFEVVDKDELLPEYLMLWFSRPEFDRYARFKSHGSVREVMDWNEMCKVQLPVPSVNVQQDIVNAYQTLTDRITLKRQINDNLLASMEAILDLSLIHI
;
A
#
# COMPACT_ATOMS: atom_id res chain seq x y z
N MET A 1 -13.96 -29.84 4.10
CA MET A 1 -12.96 -29.10 3.28
C MET A 1 -11.85 -28.65 4.21
N LYS A 2 -10.59 -29.02 3.99
CA LYS A 2 -9.46 -28.45 4.74
C LYS A 2 -9.39 -26.96 4.37
N SER A 3 -9.47 -26.10 5.36
CA SER A 3 -9.32 -24.65 5.16
C SER A 3 -7.93 -24.37 4.60
N ASN A 4 -7.85 -23.80 3.40
CA ASN A 4 -6.58 -23.33 2.81
C ASN A 4 -6.06 -22.04 3.48
N TYR A 5 -6.69 -21.62 4.58
CA TYR A 5 -6.31 -20.45 5.33
C TYR A 5 -5.10 -20.75 6.22
N LYS A 6 -4.09 -19.92 6.13
CA LYS A 6 -2.86 -19.97 6.93
C LYS A 6 -2.64 -18.64 7.64
N GLN A 7 -1.91 -18.67 8.74
CA GLN A 7 -1.54 -17.44 9.45
C GLN A 7 -0.45 -16.68 8.70
N LEU A 8 -0.65 -15.39 8.51
CA LEU A 8 0.25 -14.52 7.77
C LEU A 8 1.67 -14.49 8.37
N GLY A 9 1.78 -14.55 9.70
CA GLY A 9 3.09 -14.53 10.39
C GLY A 9 4.05 -15.65 10.00
N GLN A 10 3.57 -16.71 9.32
CA GLN A 10 4.44 -17.78 8.80
C GLN A 10 5.21 -17.33 7.53
N PHE A 11 4.72 -16.31 6.84
CA PHE A 11 5.20 -15.88 5.52
C PHE A 11 5.89 -14.52 5.53
N ILE A 12 5.78 -13.76 6.62
CA ILE A 12 6.30 -12.39 6.69
C ILE A 12 7.29 -12.23 7.83
N ARG A 13 8.22 -11.31 7.64
CA ARG A 13 9.11 -10.85 8.69
C ARG A 13 9.17 -9.33 8.75
N GLN A 14 9.31 -8.80 9.95
CA GLN A 14 9.52 -7.37 10.15
C GLN A 14 10.93 -6.98 9.70
N VAL A 15 11.03 -5.80 9.08
CA VAL A 15 12.29 -5.19 8.65
C VAL A 15 12.41 -3.83 9.34
N ASP A 16 13.59 -3.49 9.85
CA ASP A 16 13.87 -2.19 10.47
C ASP A 16 15.27 -1.70 10.05
N VAL A 17 15.36 -1.22 8.81
CA VAL A 17 16.60 -0.62 8.29
C VAL A 17 16.54 0.87 8.52
N ARG A 18 17.52 1.42 9.26
CA ARG A 18 17.60 2.84 9.59
C ARG A 18 18.37 3.61 8.53
N ASN A 19 17.94 4.83 8.26
CA ASN A 19 18.60 5.77 7.37
C ASN A 19 19.84 6.41 8.05
N THR A 20 20.84 5.60 8.34
CA THR A 20 22.04 6.05 9.08
C THR A 20 22.85 7.10 8.33
N GLU A 21 22.72 7.17 7.01
CA GLU A 21 23.39 8.13 6.15
C GLU A 21 22.68 9.49 6.10
N GLY A 22 21.49 9.61 6.67
CA GLY A 22 20.70 10.85 6.66
C GLY A 22 20.23 11.27 5.27
N LYS A 23 20.03 10.34 4.32
CA LYS A 23 19.47 10.63 3.01
C LYS A 23 18.11 11.31 3.15
N GLU A 24 17.80 12.24 2.23
CA GLU A 24 16.55 13.00 2.22
C GLU A 24 15.68 12.70 1.00
N GLU A 25 16.09 11.75 0.17
CA GLU A 25 15.42 11.41 -1.09
C GLU A 25 14.23 10.47 -0.86
N ASN A 26 13.21 10.59 -1.73
CA ASN A 26 12.04 9.71 -1.74
C ASN A 26 11.35 9.58 -0.37
N LEU A 27 11.07 10.71 0.27
CA LEU A 27 10.31 10.71 1.51
C LEU A 27 8.85 10.35 1.23
N LEU A 28 8.40 9.22 1.77
CA LEU A 28 7.11 8.62 1.47
C LEU A 28 6.19 8.57 2.70
N GLY A 29 4.93 8.82 2.43
CA GLY A 29 3.81 8.52 3.31
C GLY A 29 3.02 7.32 2.80
N VAL A 30 2.16 6.75 3.64
CA VAL A 30 1.24 5.68 3.27
C VAL A 30 -0.19 6.19 3.35
N SER A 31 -0.93 6.06 2.26
CA SER A 31 -2.32 6.51 2.17
C SER A 31 -3.32 5.43 2.60
N VAL A 32 -4.54 5.84 2.91
CA VAL A 32 -5.67 4.93 3.14
C VAL A 32 -6.18 4.28 1.84
N GLN A 33 -5.73 4.76 0.67
CA GLN A 33 -5.92 4.13 -0.63
C GLN A 33 -4.96 2.97 -0.88
N LYS A 34 -4.14 2.61 0.12
CA LYS A 34 -3.20 1.48 0.06
C LYS A 34 -2.05 1.69 -0.93
N THR A 35 -1.61 2.94 -1.07
CA THR A 35 -0.50 3.33 -1.95
C THR A 35 0.51 4.17 -1.18
N PHE A 36 1.76 4.14 -1.61
CA PHE A 36 2.71 5.16 -1.22
C PHE A 36 2.38 6.49 -1.91
N ILE A 37 2.59 7.57 -1.20
CA ILE A 37 2.45 8.94 -1.68
C ILE A 37 3.66 9.75 -1.24
N PRO A 38 4.06 10.81 -1.97
CA PRO A 38 5.04 11.75 -1.44
C PRO A 38 4.60 12.27 -0.07
N SER A 39 5.53 12.34 0.88
CA SER A 39 5.20 12.81 2.21
C SER A 39 4.85 14.30 2.19
N ILE A 40 3.74 14.65 2.83
CA ILE A 40 3.31 16.04 3.02
C ILE A 40 3.79 16.62 4.36
N ALA A 41 4.62 15.87 5.10
CA ALA A 41 5.12 16.31 6.39
C ALA A 41 6.06 17.51 6.24
N ASN A 42 5.98 18.45 7.20
CA ASN A 42 6.97 19.51 7.28
C ASN A 42 8.31 18.91 7.72
N THR A 43 9.33 19.02 6.88
CA THR A 43 10.65 18.44 7.08
C THR A 43 11.67 19.40 7.67
N VAL A 44 11.30 20.67 7.90
CA VAL A 44 12.21 21.69 8.46
C VAL A 44 12.66 21.27 9.87
N GLY A 45 13.96 21.08 10.05
CA GLY A 45 14.56 20.65 11.31
C GLY A 45 14.33 19.16 11.65
N THR A 46 13.92 18.36 10.68
CA THR A 46 13.71 16.92 10.86
C THR A 46 15.06 16.19 10.81
N ASP A 47 15.26 15.29 11.77
CA ASP A 47 16.40 14.37 11.79
C ASP A 47 16.06 13.11 10.98
N PHE A 48 16.51 13.08 9.72
CA PHE A 48 16.25 11.97 8.81
C PHE A 48 16.96 10.66 9.18
N THR A 49 17.96 10.70 10.06
CA THR A 49 18.63 9.48 10.54
C THR A 49 17.68 8.57 11.35
N LYS A 50 16.59 9.13 11.86
CA LYS A 50 15.54 8.39 12.58
C LYS A 50 14.55 7.68 11.66
N TYR A 51 14.54 8.03 10.38
CA TYR A 51 13.64 7.41 9.41
C TYR A 51 14.08 5.98 9.08
N LYS A 52 13.16 5.21 8.53
CA LYS A 52 13.40 3.86 8.04
C LYS A 52 13.54 3.87 6.53
N VAL A 53 14.43 3.05 6.02
CA VAL A 53 14.54 2.75 4.59
C VAL A 53 13.60 1.59 4.28
N VAL A 54 12.80 1.72 3.25
CA VAL A 54 11.96 0.67 2.67
C VAL A 54 12.42 0.42 1.24
N HIS A 55 12.57 -0.86 0.88
CA HIS A 55 13.02 -1.28 -0.45
C HIS A 55 11.86 -1.82 -1.29
N ARG A 56 12.05 -1.85 -2.61
CA ARG A 56 11.10 -2.44 -3.56
C ARG A 56 10.70 -3.86 -3.15
N GLY A 57 9.40 -4.14 -3.14
CA GLY A 57 8.83 -5.42 -2.70
C GLY A 57 8.60 -5.53 -1.19
N GLN A 58 8.91 -4.49 -0.43
CA GLN A 58 8.59 -4.41 1.00
C GLN A 58 7.30 -3.64 1.24
N PHE A 59 6.65 -3.97 2.33
CA PHE A 59 5.44 -3.33 2.81
C PHE A 59 5.75 -2.32 3.90
N THR A 60 4.91 -1.31 3.97
CA THR A 60 4.86 -0.40 5.12
C THR A 60 3.41 -0.21 5.54
N TYR A 61 3.13 -0.31 6.84
CA TYR A 61 1.82 0.07 7.36
C TYR A 61 1.94 1.00 8.56
N ILE A 62 0.85 1.72 8.79
CA ILE A 62 0.71 2.65 9.89
C ILE A 62 -0.09 1.95 10.99
N PRO A 63 0.54 1.63 12.14
CA PRO A 63 -0.14 0.91 13.21
C PRO A 63 -1.34 1.65 13.81
N ASP A 64 -1.28 2.98 13.87
CA ASP A 64 -2.36 3.83 14.40
C ASP A 64 -3.56 3.84 13.44
N THR A 65 -4.70 3.28 13.86
CA THR A 65 -5.96 3.20 13.12
C THR A 65 -6.97 4.26 13.55
N SER A 66 -6.81 4.89 14.71
CA SER A 66 -7.81 5.74 15.36
C SER A 66 -8.13 7.03 14.62
N ARG A 67 -7.23 7.54 13.78
CA ARG A 67 -7.37 8.83 13.10
C ARG A 67 -7.64 8.74 11.60
N ARG A 68 -7.88 7.54 11.07
CA ARG A 68 -7.92 7.28 9.63
C ARG A 68 -9.28 6.78 9.13
N GLY A 69 -10.31 6.95 9.94
CA GLY A 69 -11.62 6.39 9.69
C GLY A 69 -11.58 4.86 9.82
N ASP A 70 -12.24 4.17 8.91
CA ASP A 70 -12.37 2.71 8.95
C ASP A 70 -11.31 1.97 8.13
N LYS A 71 -10.20 2.63 7.78
CA LYS A 71 -9.17 2.07 6.89
C LYS A 71 -7.79 2.14 7.52
N ILE A 72 -7.03 1.04 7.40
CA ILE A 72 -5.61 1.01 7.74
C ILE A 72 -4.76 1.47 6.56
N GLY A 73 -3.78 2.35 6.81
CA GLY A 73 -2.77 2.70 5.82
C GLY A 73 -1.74 1.58 5.71
N ILE A 74 -1.69 0.91 4.57
CA ILE A 74 -0.69 -0.11 4.23
C ILE A 74 -0.40 -0.04 2.74
N ALA A 75 0.85 -0.21 2.34
CA ALA A 75 1.25 -0.18 0.93
C ALA A 75 2.45 -1.09 0.67
N LEU A 76 2.55 -1.59 -0.56
CA LEU A 76 3.68 -2.31 -1.12
C LEU A 76 4.49 -1.34 -1.99
N LEU A 77 5.81 -1.26 -1.80
CA LEU A 77 6.67 -0.40 -2.60
C LEU A 77 6.98 -1.06 -3.95
N THR A 78 6.48 -0.44 -5.03
CA THR A 78 6.66 -0.89 -6.42
C THR A 78 7.32 0.16 -7.32
N ASP A 79 7.14 1.44 -7.01
CA ASP A 79 7.46 2.55 -7.91
C ASP A 79 8.91 3.05 -7.75
N TYR A 80 9.52 2.80 -6.60
CA TYR A 80 10.88 3.19 -6.27
C TYR A 80 11.71 1.98 -5.87
N ASP A 81 13.01 2.03 -6.07
CA ASP A 81 13.92 0.99 -5.58
C ASP A 81 14.07 1.07 -4.06
N GLU A 82 14.13 2.30 -3.55
CA GLU A 82 14.10 2.60 -2.12
C GLU A 82 13.34 3.90 -1.82
N GLY A 83 12.82 4.01 -0.59
CA GLY A 83 12.20 5.21 -0.09
C GLY A 83 12.34 5.32 1.43
N LEU A 84 12.12 6.52 1.94
CA LEU A 84 12.17 6.81 3.36
C LEU A 84 10.76 6.90 3.95
N VAL A 85 10.56 6.26 5.07
CA VAL A 85 9.28 6.32 5.80
C VAL A 85 9.50 6.69 7.26
N SER A 86 8.47 7.25 7.89
CA SER A 86 8.53 7.62 9.29
C SER A 86 8.90 6.43 10.19
N ASN A 87 9.68 6.70 11.23
CA ASN A 87 10.09 5.69 12.23
C ASN A 87 8.90 5.03 12.98
N VAL A 88 7.74 5.68 13.01
CA VAL A 88 6.53 5.14 13.66
C VAL A 88 5.79 4.12 12.79
N TYR A 89 6.16 4.01 11.51
CA TYR A 89 5.58 3.01 10.61
C TYR A 89 6.27 1.66 10.80
N THR A 90 5.52 0.60 10.56
CA THR A 90 6.08 -0.76 10.57
C THR A 90 6.34 -1.21 9.15
N THR A 91 7.58 -1.62 8.88
CA THR A 91 8.02 -2.19 7.60
C THR A 91 8.19 -3.69 7.72
N PHE A 92 7.82 -4.43 6.68
CA PHE A 92 7.95 -5.88 6.64
C PHE A 92 8.04 -6.39 5.20
N GLU A 93 8.43 -7.63 5.04
CA GLU A 93 8.52 -8.27 3.73
C GLU A 93 8.02 -9.71 3.78
N VAL A 94 7.72 -10.26 2.62
CA VAL A 94 7.47 -11.69 2.45
C VAL A 94 8.81 -12.42 2.45
N VAL A 95 8.89 -13.49 3.25
CA VAL A 95 10.13 -14.26 3.44
C VAL A 95 10.43 -15.10 2.21
N ASP A 96 9.43 -15.79 1.68
CA ASP A 96 9.56 -16.68 0.52
C ASP A 96 8.48 -16.35 -0.53
N LYS A 97 8.95 -15.81 -1.66
CA LYS A 97 8.09 -15.45 -2.79
C LYS A 97 7.61 -16.66 -3.59
N ASP A 98 8.21 -17.83 -3.41
CA ASP A 98 7.75 -19.08 -4.01
C ASP A 98 6.57 -19.68 -3.24
N GLU A 99 6.28 -19.17 -2.02
CA GLU A 99 5.10 -19.56 -1.25
C GLU A 99 4.00 -18.46 -1.27
N LEU A 100 4.38 -17.19 -1.15
CA LEU A 100 3.43 -16.06 -1.12
C LEU A 100 3.96 -14.88 -1.93
N LEU A 101 3.23 -14.48 -2.96
CA LEU A 101 3.57 -13.29 -3.76
C LEU A 101 3.20 -12.01 -3.01
N PRO A 102 4.11 -11.01 -2.93
CA PRO A 102 3.80 -9.71 -2.32
C PRO A 102 2.58 -9.03 -2.97
N GLU A 103 2.46 -9.08 -4.29
CA GLU A 103 1.35 -8.49 -5.04
C GLU A 103 0.01 -9.16 -4.68
N TYR A 104 -0.02 -10.48 -4.55
CA TYR A 104 -1.20 -11.21 -4.09
C TYR A 104 -1.57 -10.82 -2.66
N LEU A 105 -0.58 -10.71 -1.76
CA LEU A 105 -0.80 -10.26 -0.39
C LEU A 105 -1.35 -8.82 -0.36
N MET A 106 -0.86 -7.93 -1.23
CA MET A 106 -1.37 -6.56 -1.33
C MET A 106 -2.84 -6.53 -1.77
N LEU A 107 -3.27 -7.42 -2.69
CA LEU A 107 -4.68 -7.56 -3.04
C LEU A 107 -5.53 -7.99 -1.86
N TRP A 108 -5.01 -8.88 -0.99
CA TRP A 108 -5.70 -9.27 0.24
C TRP A 108 -5.89 -8.08 1.18
N PHE A 109 -4.84 -7.27 1.39
CA PHE A 109 -4.91 -6.06 2.21
C PHE A 109 -5.83 -4.98 1.65
N SER A 110 -6.02 -4.95 0.34
CA SER A 110 -6.89 -3.96 -0.33
C SER A 110 -8.38 -4.21 -0.12
N ARG A 111 -8.76 -5.33 0.46
CA ARG A 111 -10.16 -5.71 0.69
C ARG A 111 -10.76 -4.94 1.88
N PRO A 112 -12.02 -4.52 1.79
CA PRO A 112 -12.73 -3.89 2.91
C PRO A 112 -12.83 -4.78 4.16
N GLU A 113 -12.79 -6.12 3.97
CA GLU A 113 -12.78 -7.08 5.08
C GLU A 113 -11.52 -6.95 5.92
N PHE A 114 -10.37 -6.68 5.31
CA PHE A 114 -9.13 -6.47 6.02
C PHE A 114 -9.17 -5.16 6.84
N ASP A 115 -9.73 -4.09 6.29
CA ASP A 115 -9.91 -2.85 7.03
C ASP A 115 -10.79 -3.04 8.28
N ARG A 116 -11.91 -3.77 8.13
CA ARG A 116 -12.78 -4.13 9.27
C ARG A 116 -12.06 -4.98 10.31
N TYR A 117 -11.26 -5.96 9.85
CA TYR A 117 -10.43 -6.79 10.73
C TYR A 117 -9.41 -5.94 11.48
N ALA A 118 -8.65 -5.10 10.79
CA ALA A 118 -7.65 -4.23 11.37
C ALA A 118 -8.29 -3.30 12.44
N ARG A 119 -9.44 -2.71 12.16
CA ARG A 119 -10.20 -1.88 13.09
C ARG A 119 -10.63 -2.66 14.32
N PHE A 120 -11.21 -3.84 14.14
CA PHE A 120 -11.67 -4.70 15.24
C PHE A 120 -10.54 -5.19 16.15
N LYS A 121 -9.35 -5.43 15.55
CA LYS A 121 -8.16 -5.93 16.26
C LYS A 121 -7.28 -4.82 16.86
N SER A 122 -7.56 -3.57 16.53
CA SER A 122 -6.84 -2.44 17.10
C SER A 122 -7.26 -2.20 18.56
N HIS A 123 -6.28 -2.00 19.43
CA HIS A 123 -6.46 -1.82 20.86
C HIS A 123 -5.74 -0.56 21.35
N GLY A 124 -6.24 0.04 22.41
CA GLY A 124 -5.63 1.18 23.09
C GLY A 124 -6.66 2.19 23.58
N SER A 125 -6.43 2.80 24.74
CA SER A 125 -7.35 3.77 25.35
C SER A 125 -7.23 5.18 24.77
N VAL A 126 -6.07 5.55 24.23
CA VAL A 126 -5.77 6.88 23.66
C VAL A 126 -5.59 6.82 22.14
N ARG A 127 -4.99 5.73 21.65
CA ARG A 127 -4.82 5.43 20.23
C ARG A 127 -5.06 3.95 20.02
N GLU A 128 -5.97 3.64 19.12
CA GLU A 128 -6.18 2.27 18.68
C GLU A 128 -5.05 1.87 17.75
N VAL A 129 -4.34 0.81 18.08
CA VAL A 129 -3.15 0.34 17.37
C VAL A 129 -3.34 -1.12 16.96
N MET A 130 -3.16 -1.41 15.68
CA MET A 130 -2.97 -2.76 15.17
C MET A 130 -1.48 -3.11 15.25
N ASP A 131 -1.10 -3.82 16.30
CA ASP A 131 0.30 -4.19 16.50
C ASP A 131 0.77 -5.32 15.56
N TRP A 132 2.08 -5.57 15.56
CA TRP A 132 2.70 -6.58 14.71
C TRP A 132 2.19 -8.00 15.01
N ASN A 133 1.93 -8.32 16.27
CA ASN A 133 1.45 -9.63 16.65
C ASN A 133 0.03 -9.89 16.10
N GLU A 134 -0.83 -8.86 16.10
CA GLU A 134 -2.15 -8.97 15.47
C GLU A 134 -2.04 -9.08 13.94
N MET A 135 -1.08 -8.37 13.31
CA MET A 135 -0.79 -8.55 11.87
C MET A 135 -0.39 -10.00 11.57
N CYS A 136 0.47 -10.61 12.37
CA CYS A 136 0.88 -11.99 12.21
C CYS A 136 -0.26 -13.03 12.36
N LYS A 137 -1.32 -12.70 13.11
CA LYS A 137 -2.50 -13.57 13.29
C LYS A 137 -3.51 -13.51 12.16
N VAL A 138 -3.36 -12.59 11.23
CA VAL A 138 -4.25 -12.48 10.06
C VAL A 138 -4.29 -13.84 9.35
N GLN A 139 -5.49 -14.28 9.02
CA GLN A 139 -5.73 -15.52 8.29
C GLN A 139 -6.04 -15.18 6.83
N LEU A 140 -5.32 -15.81 5.90
CA LEU A 140 -5.56 -15.64 4.47
C LEU A 140 -5.46 -16.98 3.73
N PRO A 141 -6.16 -17.14 2.60
CA PRO A 141 -5.96 -18.30 1.74
C PRO A 141 -4.60 -18.16 1.03
N VAL A 142 -3.82 -19.23 1.04
CA VAL A 142 -2.52 -19.29 0.34
C VAL A 142 -2.60 -20.45 -0.66
N PRO A 143 -3.14 -20.20 -1.88
CA PRO A 143 -3.13 -21.18 -2.98
C PRO A 143 -1.72 -21.32 -3.54
N SER A 144 -1.53 -22.21 -4.53
CA SER A 144 -0.25 -22.32 -5.24
C SER A 144 0.15 -21.00 -5.89
N VAL A 145 1.44 -20.74 -6.02
CA VAL A 145 1.98 -19.50 -6.60
C VAL A 145 1.43 -19.22 -8.01
N ASN A 146 1.24 -20.27 -8.82
CA ASN A 146 0.63 -20.10 -10.14
C ASN A 146 -0.78 -19.51 -10.06
N VAL A 147 -1.61 -19.98 -9.13
CA VAL A 147 -2.95 -19.44 -8.90
C VAL A 147 -2.89 -18.00 -8.34
N GLN A 148 -1.93 -17.72 -7.46
CA GLN A 148 -1.72 -16.35 -6.98
C GLN A 148 -1.35 -15.42 -8.13
N GLN A 149 -0.44 -15.86 -9.02
CA GLN A 149 -0.03 -15.08 -10.20
C GLN A 149 -1.19 -14.83 -11.16
N ASP A 150 -2.03 -15.85 -11.41
CA ASP A 150 -3.21 -15.70 -12.25
C ASP A 150 -4.18 -14.65 -11.69
N ILE A 151 -4.37 -14.63 -10.36
CA ILE A 151 -5.21 -13.64 -9.68
C ILE A 151 -4.62 -12.23 -9.83
N VAL A 152 -3.30 -12.08 -9.61
CA VAL A 152 -2.60 -10.80 -9.76
C VAL A 152 -2.71 -10.30 -11.20
N ASN A 153 -2.46 -11.14 -12.20
CA ASN A 153 -2.54 -10.80 -13.62
C ASN A 153 -3.96 -10.38 -14.03
N ALA A 154 -4.97 -11.11 -13.57
CA ALA A 154 -6.37 -10.77 -13.84
C ALA A 154 -6.73 -9.41 -13.24
N TYR A 155 -6.32 -9.13 -12.00
CA TYR A 155 -6.56 -7.85 -11.34
C TYR A 155 -5.84 -6.71 -12.09
N GLN A 156 -4.56 -6.89 -12.43
CA GLN A 156 -3.77 -5.90 -13.17
C GLN A 156 -4.41 -5.56 -14.51
N THR A 157 -4.83 -6.60 -15.27
CA THR A 157 -5.52 -6.41 -16.56
C THR A 157 -6.78 -5.54 -16.42
N LEU A 158 -7.56 -5.76 -15.36
CA LEU A 158 -8.76 -4.95 -15.11
C LEU A 158 -8.41 -3.50 -14.73
N THR A 159 -7.41 -3.32 -13.88
CA THR A 159 -6.94 -2.01 -13.43
C THR A 159 -6.40 -1.19 -14.60
N ASP A 160 -5.58 -1.80 -15.45
CA ASP A 160 -5.02 -1.16 -16.64
C ASP A 160 -6.12 -0.72 -17.62
N ARG A 161 -7.12 -1.58 -17.82
CA ARG A 161 -8.29 -1.24 -18.63
C ARG A 161 -9.10 -0.06 -18.08
N ILE A 162 -9.29 -0.01 -16.76
CA ILE A 162 -9.98 1.11 -16.10
C ILE A 162 -9.17 2.39 -16.28
N THR A 163 -7.86 2.34 -16.09
CA THR A 163 -6.97 3.49 -16.25
C THR A 163 -6.98 4.00 -17.69
N LEU A 164 -6.85 3.10 -18.67
CA LEU A 164 -6.92 3.46 -20.08
C LEU A 164 -8.26 4.11 -20.45
N LYS A 165 -9.37 3.57 -19.97
CA LYS A 165 -10.70 4.16 -20.24
C LYS A 165 -10.84 5.55 -19.61
N ARG A 166 -10.28 5.79 -18.42
CA ARG A 166 -10.27 7.14 -17.83
C ARG A 166 -9.48 8.11 -18.68
N GLN A 167 -8.27 7.72 -19.11
CA GLN A 167 -7.44 8.55 -20.01
C GLN A 167 -8.16 8.87 -21.32
N ILE A 168 -8.84 7.90 -21.92
CA ILE A 168 -9.64 8.14 -23.14
C ILE A 168 -10.77 9.15 -22.89
N ASN A 169 -11.51 9.02 -21.77
CA ASN A 169 -12.56 9.95 -21.42
C ASN A 169 -12.02 11.36 -21.21
N ASP A 170 -10.92 11.51 -20.48
CA ASP A 170 -10.30 12.81 -20.21
C ASP A 170 -9.83 13.47 -21.53
N ASN A 171 -9.24 12.70 -22.44
CA ASN A 171 -8.82 13.18 -23.77
C ASN A 171 -10.02 13.60 -24.64
N LEU A 172 -11.14 12.86 -24.57
CA LEU A 172 -12.36 13.22 -25.29
C LEU A 172 -12.98 14.50 -24.75
N LEU A 173 -13.01 14.69 -23.42
CA LEU A 173 -13.50 15.92 -22.79
C LEU A 173 -12.64 17.11 -23.22
N ALA A 174 -11.31 17.02 -23.14
CA ALA A 174 -10.40 18.06 -23.59
C ALA A 174 -10.58 18.41 -25.09
N SER A 175 -10.80 17.39 -25.94
CA SER A 175 -11.06 17.59 -27.36
C SER A 175 -12.40 18.32 -27.62
N MET A 176 -13.45 17.98 -26.85
CA MET A 176 -14.74 18.66 -26.93
C MET A 176 -14.64 20.13 -26.51
N GLU A 177 -13.94 20.42 -25.41
CA GLU A 177 -13.68 21.79 -24.95
C GLU A 177 -12.95 22.61 -26.03
N ALA A 178 -11.88 22.05 -26.61
CA ALA A 178 -11.13 22.71 -27.67
C ALA A 178 -11.99 23.00 -28.93
N ILE A 179 -12.89 22.09 -29.30
CA ILE A 179 -13.81 22.30 -30.45
C ILE A 179 -14.85 23.39 -30.13
N LEU A 180 -15.38 23.43 -28.91
CA LEU A 180 -16.32 24.46 -28.48
C LEU A 180 -15.66 25.84 -28.47
N ASP A 181 -14.44 25.95 -27.95
CA ASP A 181 -13.70 27.21 -27.94
C ASP A 181 -13.43 27.72 -29.37
N LEU A 182 -13.04 26.83 -30.28
CA LEU A 182 -12.85 27.18 -31.68
C LEU A 182 -14.16 27.62 -32.35
N SER A 183 -15.29 27.00 -32.01
CA SER A 183 -16.60 27.37 -32.57
C SER A 183 -17.10 28.72 -32.09
N LEU A 184 -16.76 29.10 -30.84
CA LEU A 184 -17.14 30.40 -30.26
C LEU A 184 -16.30 31.57 -30.79
N ILE A 185 -15.09 31.31 -31.30
CA ILE A 185 -14.21 32.33 -31.89
C ILE A 185 -14.66 32.69 -33.34
N HIS A 186 -15.46 31.83 -33.98
CA HIS A 186 -15.97 32.03 -35.35
C HIS A 186 -17.39 32.59 -35.45
N ILE A 187 -18.00 33.01 -34.32
CA ILE A 187 -19.25 33.75 -34.25
C ILE A 187 -18.97 35.20 -33.93
#